data_04ac8a359fcc4d6cacdee53faf8c61f1
#
_entry.id   04ac8a359fcc4d6cacdee53faf8c61f1
#
_cell.length_a   1.000
_cell.length_b   1.000
_cell.length_c   1.000
_cell.angle_alpha   90.00
_cell.angle_beta   90.00
_cell.angle_gamma   90.00
#
_symmetry.space_group_name_H-M   'P 1'
#
loop_
_entity.id
_entity.type
_entity.pdbx_description
1 polymer ?
#
loop_
_entity_poly.entity_id
_entity_poly.type
_entity_poly.pdbx_seq_one_letter_code
_entity_poly.pdbx_strand_id
1 'polypeptide(L)'
;MSNRHALLERIIAESQRHYAAYVLFNQAMADRLGLHPTDLQCVALLNLEKGPVSTGHIARLTGLTPGSASRLVDRLEKAGLAVREADPEDRRRSLVSLTPGMSERIGQAWETPGTAYGEVLRSYTDAELELIADYLRRATQVGLDQAERLTAGG
;
A
#
# COMPACT_ATOMS: atom_id res chain seq x y z
N MET A 1 -2.82 24.04 28.98
CA MET A 1 -2.46 22.74 28.32
C MET A 1 -0.99 22.73 28.00
N SER A 2 -0.31 21.62 28.19
CA SER A 2 1.13 21.57 27.85
C SER A 2 1.31 21.65 26.32
N ASN A 3 2.39 22.24 25.87
CA ASN A 3 2.76 22.30 24.45
C ASN A 3 2.73 20.90 23.79
N ARG A 4 3.11 19.85 24.52
CA ARG A 4 3.05 18.45 24.06
C ARG A 4 1.63 17.98 23.71
N HIS A 5 0.63 18.34 24.53
CA HIS A 5 -0.76 17.93 24.29
C HIS A 5 -1.29 18.53 22.98
N ALA A 6 -1.10 19.82 22.78
CA ALA A 6 -1.50 20.50 21.54
C ALA A 6 -0.78 19.94 20.30
N LEU A 7 0.49 19.54 20.42
CA LEU A 7 1.24 18.89 19.33
C LEU A 7 0.66 17.51 18.99
N LEU A 8 0.29 16.71 20.00
CA LEU A 8 -0.32 15.40 19.77
C LEU A 8 -1.68 15.52 19.08
N GLU A 9 -2.53 16.43 19.55
CA GLU A 9 -3.84 16.71 18.92
C GLU A 9 -3.65 17.13 17.44
N ARG A 10 -2.68 18.00 17.18
CA ARG A 10 -2.37 18.43 15.80
C ARG A 10 -1.91 17.27 14.93
N ILE A 11 -1.03 16.41 15.42
CA ILE A 11 -0.56 15.22 14.68
C ILE A 11 -1.72 14.31 14.34
N ILE A 12 -2.62 14.04 15.28
CA ILE A 12 -3.82 13.20 15.05
C ILE A 12 -4.70 13.82 13.97
N ALA A 13 -4.99 15.11 14.06
CA ALA A 13 -5.82 15.82 13.10
C ALA A 13 -5.19 15.82 11.68
N GLU A 14 -3.89 16.08 11.56
CA GLU A 14 -3.18 16.06 10.28
C GLU A 14 -3.10 14.64 9.71
N SER A 15 -2.92 13.61 10.54
CA SER A 15 -2.95 12.21 10.09
C SER A 15 -4.31 11.86 9.48
N GLN A 16 -5.42 12.26 10.10
CA GLN A 16 -6.76 12.01 9.55
C GLN A 16 -6.98 12.71 8.20
N ARG A 17 -6.53 13.97 8.06
CA ARG A 17 -6.60 14.71 6.79
C ARG A 17 -5.73 14.04 5.72
N HIS A 18 -4.55 13.59 6.10
CA HIS A 18 -3.64 12.89 5.19
C HIS A 18 -4.25 11.59 4.67
N TYR A 19 -4.85 10.75 5.54
CA TYR A 19 -5.52 9.53 5.12
C TYR A 19 -6.69 9.80 4.17
N ALA A 20 -7.51 10.82 4.45
CA ALA A 20 -8.59 11.20 3.56
C ALA A 20 -8.07 11.68 2.19
N ALA A 21 -7.04 12.51 2.16
CA ALA A 21 -6.40 12.96 0.94
C ALA A 21 -5.78 11.80 0.13
N TYR A 22 -5.15 10.84 0.82
CA TYR A 22 -4.59 9.66 0.18
C TYR A 22 -5.67 8.77 -0.48
N VAL A 23 -6.82 8.60 0.16
CA VAL A 23 -7.96 7.86 -0.42
C VAL A 23 -8.43 8.53 -1.71
N LEU A 24 -8.58 9.85 -1.72
CA LEU A 24 -8.95 10.62 -2.93
C LEU A 24 -7.90 10.49 -4.03
N PHE A 25 -6.62 10.59 -3.67
CA PHE A 25 -5.52 10.44 -4.61
C PHE A 25 -5.47 9.03 -5.20
N ASN A 26 -5.62 7.99 -4.38
CA ASN A 26 -5.63 6.61 -4.83
C ASN A 26 -6.79 6.33 -5.79
N GLN A 27 -7.99 6.87 -5.52
CA GLN A 27 -9.13 6.78 -6.42
C GLN A 27 -8.82 7.42 -7.78
N ALA A 28 -8.35 8.67 -7.79
CA ALA A 28 -8.03 9.39 -9.01
C ALA A 28 -6.92 8.70 -9.84
N MET A 29 -5.91 8.15 -9.17
CA MET A 29 -4.84 7.39 -9.83
C MET A 29 -5.37 6.08 -10.42
N ALA A 30 -6.23 5.37 -9.69
CA ALA A 30 -6.87 4.15 -10.18
C ALA A 30 -7.73 4.42 -11.42
N ASP A 31 -8.55 5.47 -11.39
CA ASP A 31 -9.37 5.89 -12.53
C ASP A 31 -8.50 6.20 -13.76
N ARG A 32 -7.40 6.93 -13.56
CA ARG A 32 -6.45 7.25 -14.64
C ARG A 32 -5.79 6.01 -15.25
N LEU A 33 -5.53 4.98 -14.45
CA LEU A 33 -4.92 3.74 -14.89
C LEU A 33 -5.95 2.70 -15.39
N GLY A 34 -7.24 2.97 -15.24
CA GLY A 34 -8.32 2.03 -15.56
C GLY A 34 -8.34 0.83 -14.60
N LEU A 35 -7.97 1.04 -13.34
CA LEU A 35 -7.91 0.02 -12.29
C LEU A 35 -8.98 0.28 -11.22
N HIS A 36 -9.35 -0.77 -10.50
CA HIS A 36 -10.06 -0.61 -9.24
C HIS A 36 -9.10 -0.08 -8.15
N PRO A 37 -9.52 0.82 -7.22
CA PRO A 37 -8.65 1.35 -6.18
C PRO A 37 -7.93 0.30 -5.34
N THR A 38 -8.62 -0.80 -5.01
CA THR A 38 -8.02 -1.93 -4.28
C THR A 38 -6.96 -2.66 -5.10
N ASP A 39 -7.14 -2.77 -6.41
CA ASP A 39 -6.19 -3.39 -7.32
C ASP A 39 -4.92 -2.53 -7.43
N LEU A 40 -5.08 -1.21 -7.54
CA LEU A 40 -3.96 -0.26 -7.50
C LEU A 40 -3.19 -0.34 -6.18
N GLN A 41 -3.89 -0.39 -5.05
CA GLN A 41 -3.27 -0.55 -3.73
C GLN A 41 -2.46 -1.84 -3.65
N CYS A 42 -3.02 -2.96 -4.12
CA CYS A 42 -2.32 -4.24 -4.16
C CYS A 42 -1.05 -4.17 -5.02
N VAL A 43 -1.16 -3.58 -6.21
CA VAL A 43 -0.02 -3.41 -7.12
C VAL A 43 1.07 -2.54 -6.49
N ALA A 44 0.71 -1.44 -5.82
CA ALA A 44 1.66 -0.59 -5.12
C ALA A 44 2.38 -1.35 -3.98
N LEU A 45 1.65 -2.16 -3.20
CA LEU A 45 2.25 -2.99 -2.16
C LEU A 45 3.15 -4.08 -2.74
N LEU A 46 2.73 -4.77 -3.81
CA LEU A 46 3.56 -5.76 -4.49
C LEU A 46 4.85 -5.17 -5.06
N ASN A 47 4.82 -3.92 -5.49
CA ASN A 47 6.01 -3.22 -5.98
C ASN A 47 7.05 -2.94 -4.88
N LEU A 48 6.64 -2.94 -3.61
CA LEU A 48 7.55 -2.81 -2.46
C LEU A 48 8.19 -4.15 -2.06
N GLU A 49 7.61 -5.27 -2.47
CA GLU A 49 8.12 -6.60 -2.14
C GLU A 49 9.34 -6.95 -3.01
N LYS A 50 10.31 -7.63 -2.42
CA LYS A 50 11.57 -7.99 -3.09
C LYS A 50 11.48 -9.25 -3.97
N GLY A 51 10.30 -9.80 -4.16
CA GLY A 51 10.09 -11.02 -4.94
C GLY A 51 8.65 -11.47 -4.95
N PRO A 52 8.37 -12.63 -5.57
CA PRO A 52 7.02 -13.18 -5.60
C PRO A 52 6.45 -13.43 -4.21
N VAL A 53 5.18 -13.17 -4.02
CA VAL A 53 4.47 -13.35 -2.75
C VAL A 53 3.29 -14.30 -2.90
N SER A 54 2.93 -15.01 -1.83
CA SER A 54 1.77 -15.89 -1.84
C SER A 54 0.46 -15.10 -1.84
N THR A 55 -0.61 -15.69 -2.39
CA THR A 55 -1.96 -15.10 -2.33
C THR A 55 -2.42 -14.85 -0.89
N GLY A 56 -2.00 -15.70 0.07
CA GLY A 56 -2.24 -15.49 1.50
C GLY A 56 -1.53 -14.25 2.05
N HIS A 57 -0.33 -13.95 1.58
CA HIS A 57 0.38 -12.71 1.92
C HIS A 57 -0.35 -11.48 1.36
N ILE A 58 -0.84 -11.56 0.12
CA ILE A 58 -1.66 -10.50 -0.47
C ILE A 58 -2.93 -10.25 0.36
N ALA A 59 -3.60 -11.31 0.82
CA ALA A 59 -4.78 -11.18 1.69
C ALA A 59 -4.45 -10.40 2.97
N ARG A 60 -3.33 -10.69 3.61
CA ARG A 60 -2.88 -9.94 4.80
C ARG A 60 -2.53 -8.49 4.49
N LEU A 61 -1.83 -8.22 3.40
CA LEU A 61 -1.45 -6.86 3.00
C LEU A 61 -2.65 -5.98 2.66
N THR A 62 -3.69 -6.56 2.09
CA THR A 62 -4.88 -5.83 1.61
C THR A 62 -6.05 -5.86 2.58
N GLY A 63 -5.99 -6.67 3.64
CA GLY A 63 -7.10 -6.90 4.56
C GLY A 63 -8.28 -7.67 3.93
N LEU A 64 -8.08 -8.28 2.77
CA LEU A 64 -9.10 -9.07 2.08
C LEU A 64 -9.18 -10.50 2.62
N THR A 65 -10.36 -11.13 2.47
CA THR A 65 -10.48 -12.57 2.67
C THR A 65 -9.65 -13.33 1.62
N PRO A 66 -9.21 -14.57 1.90
CA PRO A 66 -8.46 -15.37 0.92
C PRO A 66 -9.16 -15.50 -0.44
N GLY A 67 -10.48 -15.69 -0.46
CA GLY A 67 -11.26 -15.74 -1.68
C GLY A 67 -11.32 -14.42 -2.44
N SER A 68 -11.42 -13.30 -1.73
CA SER A 68 -11.39 -11.97 -2.33
C SER A 68 -10.00 -11.61 -2.85
N ALA A 69 -8.93 -11.99 -2.14
CA ALA A 69 -7.56 -11.82 -2.62
C ALA A 69 -7.29 -12.65 -3.89
N SER A 70 -7.80 -13.90 -3.95
CA SER A 70 -7.69 -14.71 -5.16
C SER A 70 -8.37 -14.06 -6.36
N ARG A 71 -9.61 -13.55 -6.19
CA ARG A 71 -10.32 -12.83 -7.25
C ARG A 71 -9.62 -11.55 -7.68
N LEU A 72 -8.99 -10.84 -6.74
CA LEU A 72 -8.16 -9.67 -7.05
C LEU A 72 -6.97 -10.07 -7.94
N VAL A 73 -6.26 -11.13 -7.58
CA VAL A 73 -5.14 -11.64 -8.39
C VAL A 73 -5.63 -12.08 -9.78
N ASP A 74 -6.78 -12.75 -9.89
CA ASP A 74 -7.37 -13.15 -11.19
C ASP A 74 -7.63 -11.92 -12.08
N ARG A 75 -8.11 -10.79 -11.50
CA ARG A 75 -8.28 -9.54 -12.26
C ARG A 75 -6.95 -8.96 -12.71
N LEU A 76 -5.93 -8.97 -11.83
CA LEU A 76 -4.59 -8.48 -12.18
C LEU A 76 -3.96 -9.31 -13.30
N GLU A 77 -4.09 -10.64 -13.25
CA GLU A 77 -3.61 -11.52 -14.33
C GLU A 77 -4.33 -11.23 -15.64
N LYS A 78 -5.66 -11.16 -15.61
CA LYS A 78 -6.49 -10.86 -16.79
C LYS A 78 -6.16 -9.51 -17.41
N ALA A 79 -5.78 -8.54 -16.60
CA ALA A 79 -5.33 -7.22 -17.05
C ALA A 79 -3.85 -7.20 -17.50
N GLY A 80 -3.12 -8.32 -17.41
CA GLY A 80 -1.69 -8.39 -17.75
C GLY A 80 -0.78 -7.66 -16.77
N LEU A 81 -1.22 -7.43 -15.53
CA LEU A 81 -0.50 -6.66 -14.52
C LEU A 81 0.31 -7.54 -13.58
N ALA A 82 -0.08 -8.79 -13.41
CA ALA A 82 0.59 -9.76 -12.58
C ALA A 82 0.64 -11.12 -13.26
N VAL A 83 1.56 -11.95 -12.79
CA VAL A 83 1.68 -13.36 -13.15
C VAL A 83 1.60 -14.21 -11.90
N ARG A 84 0.98 -15.37 -12.03
CA ARG A 84 0.86 -16.37 -10.96
C ARG A 84 1.63 -17.61 -11.37
N GLU A 85 2.50 -18.08 -10.49
CA GLU A 85 3.30 -19.28 -10.69
C GLU A 85 3.08 -20.24 -9.51
N ALA A 86 3.25 -21.54 -9.74
CA ALA A 86 3.24 -22.52 -8.66
C ALA A 86 4.46 -22.31 -7.76
N ASP A 87 4.25 -22.37 -6.44
CA ASP A 87 5.35 -22.35 -5.49
C ASP A 87 6.18 -23.63 -5.64
N PRO A 88 7.50 -23.55 -5.94
CA PRO A 88 8.34 -24.73 -6.08
C PRO A 88 8.46 -25.54 -4.79
N GLU A 89 8.29 -24.93 -3.64
CA GLU A 89 8.37 -25.59 -2.32
C GLU A 89 7.02 -26.19 -1.86
N ASP A 90 5.91 -25.59 -2.29
CA ASP A 90 4.56 -26.08 -1.97
C ASP A 90 3.61 -25.85 -3.15
N ARG A 91 3.36 -26.89 -3.94
CA ARG A 91 2.47 -26.84 -5.12
C ARG A 91 1.01 -26.48 -4.81
N ARG A 92 0.60 -26.44 -3.55
CA ARG A 92 -0.73 -25.98 -3.12
C ARG A 92 -0.80 -24.46 -3.05
N ARG A 93 0.34 -23.79 -3.11
CA ARG A 93 0.47 -22.33 -3.02
C ARG A 93 0.79 -21.76 -4.39
N SER A 94 0.26 -20.58 -4.64
CA SER A 94 0.64 -19.77 -5.80
C SER A 94 1.45 -18.58 -5.35
N LEU A 95 2.49 -18.28 -6.11
CA LEU A 95 3.30 -17.08 -5.98
C LEU A 95 2.90 -16.07 -7.04
N VAL A 96 2.76 -14.83 -6.66
CA VAL A 96 2.32 -13.72 -7.50
C VAL A 96 3.42 -12.68 -7.58
N SER A 97 3.72 -12.23 -8.78
CA SER A 97 4.63 -11.12 -9.04
C SER A 97 4.03 -10.17 -10.08
N LEU A 98 4.48 -8.91 -10.07
CA LEU A 98 4.10 -7.96 -11.11
C LEU A 98 4.78 -8.30 -12.44
N THR A 99 4.11 -8.06 -13.56
CA THR A 99 4.74 -8.13 -14.88
C THR A 99 5.75 -6.98 -15.03
N PRO A 100 6.87 -7.18 -15.73
CA PRO A 100 7.89 -6.12 -15.90
C PRO A 100 7.35 -4.82 -16.48
N GLY A 101 6.47 -4.88 -17.48
CA GLY A 101 5.85 -3.70 -18.08
C GLY A 101 4.92 -2.94 -17.11
N MET A 102 4.46 -3.58 -16.03
CA MET A 102 3.61 -2.94 -15.03
C MET A 102 4.41 -2.00 -14.14
N SER A 103 5.60 -2.37 -13.73
CA SER A 103 6.48 -1.49 -12.96
C SER A 103 6.80 -0.21 -13.72
N GLU A 104 7.04 -0.31 -15.03
CA GLU A 104 7.26 0.86 -15.89
C GLU A 104 6.00 1.73 -16.00
N ARG A 105 4.84 1.14 -16.24
CA ARG A 105 3.56 1.86 -16.36
C ARG A 105 3.19 2.61 -15.07
N ILE A 106 3.41 1.98 -13.92
CA ILE A 106 3.21 2.63 -12.61
C ILE A 106 4.24 3.74 -12.43
N GLY A 107 5.51 3.48 -12.73
CA GLY A 107 6.57 4.48 -12.65
C GLY A 107 6.22 5.75 -13.42
N GLN A 108 5.76 5.63 -14.67
CA GLN A 108 5.31 6.76 -15.47
C GLN A 108 4.11 7.50 -14.85
N ALA A 109 3.12 6.77 -14.31
CA ALA A 109 1.97 7.38 -13.67
C ALA A 109 2.35 8.11 -12.37
N TRP A 110 3.38 7.63 -11.67
CA TRP A 110 3.89 8.21 -10.43
C TRP A 110 4.93 9.30 -10.62
N GLU A 111 5.43 9.55 -11.82
CA GLU A 111 6.49 10.53 -12.06
C GLU A 111 6.14 11.93 -11.51
N THR A 112 5.00 12.47 -11.90
CA THR A 112 4.55 13.80 -11.44
C THR A 112 4.16 13.80 -9.95
N PRO A 113 3.29 12.90 -9.45
CA PRO A 113 2.97 12.85 -8.04
C PRO A 113 4.19 12.57 -7.16
N GLY A 114 5.07 11.66 -7.57
CA GLY A 114 6.28 11.32 -6.82
C GLY A 114 7.23 12.52 -6.68
N THR A 115 7.37 13.32 -7.72
CA THR A 115 8.12 14.58 -7.66
C THR A 115 7.51 15.54 -6.64
N ALA A 116 6.18 15.72 -6.66
CA ALA A 116 5.49 16.61 -5.73
C ALA A 116 5.64 16.16 -4.26
N TYR A 117 5.51 14.86 -3.98
CA TYR A 117 5.79 14.31 -2.65
C TYR A 117 7.26 14.47 -2.25
N GLY A 118 8.17 14.26 -3.20
CA GLY A 118 9.61 14.45 -2.99
C GLY A 118 9.98 15.88 -2.62
N GLU A 119 9.33 16.89 -3.22
CA GLU A 119 9.55 18.30 -2.87
C GLU A 119 9.19 18.59 -1.41
N VAL A 120 8.10 18.02 -0.90
CA VAL A 120 7.73 18.16 0.52
C VAL A 120 8.84 17.59 1.42
N LEU A 121 9.36 16.41 1.09
CA LEU A 121 10.39 15.74 1.89
C LEU A 121 11.75 16.47 1.86
N ARG A 122 12.08 17.16 0.78
CA ARG A 122 13.33 17.94 0.67
C ARG A 122 13.48 19.06 1.69
N SER A 123 12.40 19.53 2.30
CA SER A 123 12.43 20.57 3.33
C SER A 123 12.90 20.07 4.71
N TYR A 124 13.02 18.76 4.89
CA TYR A 124 13.40 18.13 6.15
C TYR A 124 14.87 17.69 6.14
N THR A 125 15.51 17.78 7.29
CA THR A 125 16.84 17.22 7.51
C THR A 125 16.79 15.68 7.56
N ASP A 126 17.94 15.04 7.37
CA ASP A 126 18.04 13.58 7.44
C ASP A 126 17.49 13.01 8.76
N ALA A 127 17.81 13.66 9.89
CA ALA A 127 17.32 13.26 11.21
C ALA A 127 15.78 13.37 11.33
N GLU A 128 15.19 14.40 10.74
CA GLU A 128 13.73 14.56 10.68
C GLU A 128 13.09 13.52 9.75
N LEU A 129 13.72 13.20 8.62
CA LEU A 129 13.27 12.13 7.72
C LEU A 129 13.32 10.77 8.39
N GLU A 130 14.35 10.45 9.16
CA GLU A 130 14.41 9.22 9.95
C GLU A 130 13.27 9.15 10.99
N LEU A 131 12.99 10.25 11.67
CA LEU A 131 11.89 10.35 12.64
C LEU A 131 10.52 10.14 11.96
N ILE A 132 10.31 10.75 10.79
CA ILE A 132 9.10 10.60 9.99
C ILE A 132 8.94 9.14 9.54
N ALA A 133 10.00 8.53 9.04
CA ALA A 133 9.99 7.13 8.59
C ALA A 133 9.69 6.17 9.75
N ASP A 134 10.29 6.37 10.92
CA ASP A 134 10.01 5.57 12.12
C ASP A 134 8.54 5.73 12.57
N TYR A 135 8.03 6.95 12.60
CA TYR A 135 6.62 7.19 12.91
C TYR A 135 5.68 6.46 11.96
N LEU A 136 5.89 6.58 10.65
CA LEU A 136 5.06 5.93 9.63
C LEU A 136 5.11 4.41 9.78
N ARG A 137 6.28 3.83 9.96
CA ARG A 137 6.45 2.39 10.17
C ARG A 137 5.66 1.90 11.40
N ARG A 138 5.79 2.60 12.53
CA ARG A 138 5.09 2.24 13.78
C ARG A 138 3.58 2.44 13.68
N ALA A 139 3.13 3.53 13.06
CA ALA A 139 1.72 3.81 12.85
C ALA A 139 1.08 2.76 11.90
N THR A 140 1.79 2.33 10.87
CA THR A 140 1.37 1.24 9.98
C THR A 140 1.14 -0.05 10.75
N GLN A 141 2.09 -0.45 11.61
CA GLN A 141 1.94 -1.67 12.42
C GLN A 141 0.73 -1.59 13.35
N VAL A 142 0.54 -0.47 14.03
CA VAL A 142 -0.64 -0.25 14.87
C VAL A 142 -1.94 -0.37 14.07
N GLY A 143 -1.98 0.21 12.86
CA GLY A 143 -3.14 0.12 11.98
C GLY A 143 -3.49 -1.33 11.58
N LEU A 144 -2.48 -2.12 11.22
CA LEU A 144 -2.65 -3.53 10.89
C LEU A 144 -3.15 -4.34 12.09
N ASP A 145 -2.52 -4.17 13.25
CA ASP A 145 -2.90 -4.87 14.48
C ASP A 145 -4.34 -4.54 14.91
N GLN A 146 -4.75 -3.26 14.78
CA GLN A 146 -6.13 -2.87 15.12
C GLN A 146 -7.13 -3.42 14.09
N ALA A 147 -6.80 -3.45 12.82
CA ALA A 147 -7.66 -4.06 11.79
C ALA A 147 -7.89 -5.55 12.07
N GLU A 148 -6.85 -6.30 12.42
CA GLU A 148 -6.97 -7.72 12.80
C GLU A 148 -7.84 -7.91 14.04
N ARG A 149 -7.66 -7.07 15.07
CA ARG A 149 -8.49 -7.14 16.30
C ARG A 149 -9.96 -6.89 16.04
N LEU A 150 -10.28 -5.91 15.21
CA LEU A 150 -11.67 -5.56 14.86
C LEU A 150 -12.33 -6.66 14.01
N THR A 151 -11.58 -7.35 13.15
CA THR A 151 -12.10 -8.45 12.33
C THR A 151 -12.21 -9.77 13.11
N ALA A 152 -11.37 -10.01 14.10
CA ALA A 152 -11.41 -11.22 14.93
C ALA A 152 -12.52 -11.18 16.02
N GLY A 153 -13.05 -10.02 16.33
CA GLY A 153 -14.08 -9.83 17.37
C GLY A 153 -15.53 -9.72 16.86
N GLY A 154 -15.76 -10.03 15.57
CA GLY A 154 -17.08 -10.01 14.90
C GLY A 154 -17.70 -11.39 14.73
#